data_b58d5f85085c46969b1053f40c38ec71
#
_entry.id   b58d5f85085c46969b1053f40c38ec71
#
_cell.length_a   1.000
_cell.length_b   1.000
_cell.length_c   1.000
_cell.angle_alpha   90.00
_cell.angle_beta   90.00
_cell.angle_gamma   90.00
#
_symmetry.space_group_name_H-M   'P 1'
#
loop_
_entity.id
_entity.type
_entity.pdbx_description
1 polymer ?
#
loop_
_entity_poly.entity_id
_entity_poly.type
_entity_poly.pdbx_seq_one_letter_code
_entity_poly.pdbx_strand_id
1 'polypeptide(L)'
;ANRGASQQGADAMYYVQARHNNNLYLTLASTLTKNLTDKSTWNLGFTIAGNKGFHYQTMEDMLGATSFHNVNNYAIGTFSRYSDAVQYDLNRPNALVGNGDKFGYDYNLNVRRGTLWTNFSHTFGNLHYMVGAKMGYDNMYRDGHMRNGMFANNSYGKSKHADFLTGGGKFSGTWTIGGGNAVSLGLGYEHRAPQASNAFVSPEMNNDFVQNLRNERIFSSEINYQYVGSWLRANFSAYYNHLTHVTEWQNFYFDDANSFTYVSMTNIKKNYYGIELGLDFKLTSFLNFKTLGTWSEAKNANNADVIYLNSTKSTYNKDVVYNKNMHEAS
;
A
#
# COMPACT_ATOMS: atom_id res chain seq x y z
N ALA A 1 0.79 -35.03 -16.88
CA ALA A 1 0.87 -35.10 -15.40
C ALA A 1 -0.53 -35.19 -14.80
N ASN A 2 -1.43 -34.23 -15.03
CA ASN A 2 -2.78 -34.25 -14.45
C ASN A 2 -3.61 -35.46 -14.87
N ARG A 3 -3.51 -35.88 -16.13
CA ARG A 3 -4.22 -37.05 -16.63
C ARG A 3 -3.80 -38.36 -15.93
N GLY A 4 -2.50 -38.50 -15.67
CA GLY A 4 -1.96 -39.62 -14.89
C GLY A 4 -2.42 -39.57 -13.43
N ALA A 5 -2.41 -38.39 -12.80
CA ALA A 5 -2.89 -38.19 -11.42
C ALA A 5 -4.37 -38.54 -11.29
N SER A 6 -5.22 -38.08 -12.22
CA SER A 6 -6.64 -38.40 -12.24
C SER A 6 -6.94 -39.90 -12.40
N GLN A 7 -6.19 -40.60 -13.24
CA GLN A 7 -6.30 -42.05 -13.42
C GLN A 7 -5.95 -42.84 -12.14
N GLN A 8 -5.08 -42.25 -11.29
CA GLN A 8 -4.71 -42.82 -9.98
C GLN A 8 -5.60 -42.33 -8.83
N GLY A 9 -6.62 -41.53 -9.13
CA GLY A 9 -7.49 -40.90 -8.13
C GLY A 9 -6.84 -39.80 -7.29
N ALA A 10 -5.73 -39.23 -7.77
CA ALA A 10 -5.04 -38.11 -7.12
C ALA A 10 -5.56 -36.75 -7.63
N ASP A 11 -5.36 -35.71 -6.83
CA ASP A 11 -5.70 -34.33 -7.20
C ASP A 11 -4.86 -33.81 -8.36
N ALA A 12 -5.34 -32.76 -9.01
CA ALA A 12 -4.61 -32.02 -10.02
C ALA A 12 -3.26 -31.53 -9.48
N MET A 13 -2.17 -31.84 -10.20
CA MET A 13 -0.83 -31.32 -9.88
C MET A 13 -0.61 -29.93 -10.43
N TYR A 14 -1.29 -29.61 -11.53
CA TYR A 14 -1.23 -28.31 -12.20
C TYR A 14 -2.64 -27.81 -12.47
N TYR A 15 -2.85 -26.52 -12.31
CA TYR A 15 -4.15 -25.87 -12.54
C TYR A 15 -3.93 -24.40 -12.88
N VAL A 16 -4.93 -23.79 -13.47
CA VAL A 16 -5.01 -22.34 -13.68
C VAL A 16 -5.93 -21.75 -12.62
N GLN A 17 -5.47 -20.71 -11.95
CA GLN A 17 -6.24 -19.96 -10.96
C GLN A 17 -6.30 -18.49 -11.31
N ALA A 18 -7.37 -17.81 -10.90
CA ALA A 18 -7.44 -16.36 -10.89
C ALA A 18 -7.38 -15.85 -9.45
N ARG A 19 -6.63 -14.75 -9.23
CA ARG A 19 -6.60 -14.01 -7.98
C ARG A 19 -7.39 -12.72 -8.16
N HIS A 20 -8.36 -12.49 -7.29
CA HIS A 20 -9.28 -11.38 -7.35
C HIS A 20 -8.96 -10.37 -6.26
N ASN A 21 -8.77 -9.10 -6.67
CA ASN A 21 -8.57 -7.94 -5.80
C ASN A 21 -9.57 -6.85 -6.22
N ASN A 22 -10.85 -7.06 -5.91
CA ASN A 22 -11.91 -6.16 -6.26
C ASN A 22 -12.16 -5.16 -5.13
N ASN A 23 -12.61 -3.94 -5.45
CA ASN A 23 -12.88 -2.91 -4.47
C ASN A 23 -14.26 -2.29 -4.68
N LEU A 24 -15.00 -2.14 -3.59
CA LEU A 24 -16.14 -1.24 -3.50
C LEU A 24 -15.71 -0.01 -2.69
N TYR A 25 -15.63 1.14 -3.35
CA TYR A 25 -15.24 2.40 -2.74
C TYR A 25 -16.40 3.40 -2.79
N LEU A 26 -16.76 3.91 -1.62
CA LEU A 26 -17.77 4.96 -1.47
C LEU A 26 -17.15 6.15 -0.78
N THR A 27 -17.39 7.36 -1.31
CA THR A 27 -16.90 8.60 -0.70
C THR A 27 -17.95 9.68 -0.74
N LEU A 28 -17.98 10.48 0.32
CA LEU A 28 -18.72 11.74 0.43
C LEU A 28 -17.71 12.83 0.78
N ALA A 29 -17.67 13.90 0.00
CA ALA A 29 -16.82 15.05 0.29
C ALA A 29 -17.60 16.36 0.09
N SER A 30 -17.25 17.36 0.90
CA SER A 30 -17.77 18.70 0.74
C SER A 30 -16.67 19.72 1.04
N THR A 31 -16.74 20.86 0.37
CA THR A 31 -15.81 21.97 0.52
C THR A 31 -16.58 23.28 0.58
N LEU A 32 -16.29 24.08 1.58
CA LEU A 32 -16.70 25.47 1.72
C LEU A 32 -15.51 26.37 1.34
N THR A 33 -15.71 27.27 0.39
CA THR A 33 -14.72 28.29 0.01
C THR A 33 -15.27 29.66 0.35
N LYS A 34 -14.48 30.48 1.02
CA LYS A 34 -14.83 31.86 1.37
C LYS A 34 -13.68 32.81 0.99
N ASN A 35 -13.93 33.74 0.09
CA ASN A 35 -13.05 34.85 -0.16
C ASN A 35 -13.23 35.85 1.00
N LEU A 36 -12.20 36.00 1.83
CA LEU A 36 -12.21 36.93 2.97
C LEU A 36 -11.89 38.36 2.51
N THR A 37 -11.01 38.46 1.53
CA THR A 37 -10.65 39.69 0.80
C THR A 37 -10.31 39.33 -0.65
N ASP A 38 -10.04 40.31 -1.49
CA ASP A 38 -9.56 40.07 -2.90
C ASP A 38 -8.22 39.32 -2.94
N LYS A 39 -7.49 39.27 -1.82
CA LYS A 39 -6.18 38.65 -1.69
C LYS A 39 -6.14 37.44 -0.75
N SER A 40 -7.24 37.10 -0.11
CA SER A 40 -7.29 36.06 0.92
C SER A 40 -8.46 35.13 0.69
N THR A 41 -8.19 33.85 0.67
CA THR A 41 -9.19 32.79 0.54
C THR A 41 -9.05 31.78 1.68
N TRP A 42 -10.15 31.40 2.29
CA TRP A 42 -10.23 30.34 3.27
C TRP A 42 -11.09 29.20 2.74
N ASN A 43 -10.58 27.98 2.90
CA ASN A 43 -11.28 26.75 2.55
C ASN A 43 -11.39 25.86 3.78
N LEU A 44 -12.54 25.24 3.95
CA LEU A 44 -12.82 24.19 4.93
C LEU A 44 -13.49 23.03 4.22
N GLY A 45 -13.07 21.81 4.47
CA GLY A 45 -13.71 20.67 3.85
C GLY A 45 -13.62 19.42 4.71
N PHE A 46 -14.48 18.45 4.39
CA PHE A 46 -14.42 17.12 4.96
C PHE A 46 -14.54 16.05 3.87
N THR A 47 -14.04 14.87 4.21
CA THR A 47 -14.20 13.66 3.39
C THR A 47 -14.52 12.51 4.33
N ILE A 48 -15.55 11.71 3.97
CA ILE A 48 -15.87 10.45 4.61
C ILE A 48 -15.80 9.39 3.53
N ALA A 49 -15.03 8.33 3.73
CA ALA A 49 -14.84 7.27 2.76
C ALA A 49 -14.89 5.90 3.41
N GLY A 50 -15.41 4.94 2.67
CA GLY A 50 -15.36 3.52 2.98
C GLY A 50 -14.84 2.72 1.81
N ASN A 51 -13.93 1.79 2.06
CA ASN A 51 -13.46 0.81 1.09
C ASN A 51 -13.67 -0.60 1.64
N LYS A 52 -14.25 -1.46 0.82
CA LYS A 52 -14.32 -2.90 1.04
C LYS A 52 -13.58 -3.60 -0.10
N GLY A 53 -12.39 -4.10 0.18
CA GLY A 53 -11.59 -4.91 -0.72
C GLY A 53 -12.01 -6.37 -0.62
N PHE A 54 -12.31 -7.02 -1.74
CA PHE A 54 -12.66 -8.43 -1.84
C PHE A 54 -11.45 -9.18 -2.37
N HIS A 55 -10.91 -10.08 -1.56
CA HIS A 55 -9.70 -10.83 -1.86
C HIS A 55 -10.02 -12.33 -1.81
N TYR A 56 -9.98 -12.98 -2.96
CA TYR A 56 -10.24 -14.41 -3.09
C TYR A 56 -9.55 -14.97 -4.34
N GLN A 57 -9.43 -16.28 -4.41
CA GLN A 57 -9.00 -16.95 -5.62
C GLN A 57 -10.04 -17.97 -6.10
N THR A 58 -10.08 -18.18 -7.41
CA THR A 58 -10.97 -19.12 -8.08
C THR A 58 -10.18 -20.13 -8.91
N MET A 59 -10.70 -21.33 -9.00
CA MET A 59 -10.21 -22.35 -9.94
C MET A 59 -10.73 -22.03 -11.34
N GLU A 60 -9.84 -21.82 -12.28
CA GLU A 60 -10.23 -21.50 -13.66
C GLU A 60 -10.19 -22.75 -14.54
N ASP A 61 -9.15 -23.58 -14.42
CA ASP A 61 -9.01 -24.80 -15.20
C ASP A 61 -8.11 -25.81 -14.48
N MET A 62 -8.56 -27.02 -14.34
CA MET A 62 -7.80 -28.14 -13.78
C MET A 62 -6.93 -28.87 -14.80
N LEU A 63 -6.81 -28.34 -16.04
CA LEU A 63 -5.94 -28.86 -17.12
C LEU A 63 -6.16 -30.36 -17.38
N GLY A 64 -7.42 -30.79 -17.41
CA GLY A 64 -7.84 -32.17 -17.66
C GLY A 64 -7.79 -33.12 -16.47
N ALA A 65 -7.54 -32.59 -15.26
CA ALA A 65 -7.77 -33.35 -14.01
C ALA A 65 -9.27 -33.38 -13.66
N THR A 66 -9.66 -34.40 -12.87
CA THR A 66 -11.05 -34.63 -12.49
C THR A 66 -11.34 -34.26 -11.04
N SER A 67 -10.31 -34.00 -10.23
CA SER A 67 -10.45 -33.65 -8.82
C SER A 67 -9.38 -32.68 -8.35
N PHE A 68 -9.75 -31.82 -7.42
CA PHE A 68 -8.87 -30.98 -6.64
C PHE A 68 -9.53 -30.72 -5.28
N HIS A 69 -8.80 -30.92 -4.19
CA HIS A 69 -9.30 -30.64 -2.85
C HIS A 69 -8.76 -29.31 -2.32
N ASN A 70 -9.57 -28.61 -1.55
CA ASN A 70 -9.20 -27.32 -0.94
C ASN A 70 -8.26 -27.51 0.26
N VAL A 71 -7.05 -27.98 -0.01
CA VAL A 71 -6.01 -28.24 0.99
C VAL A 71 -4.70 -27.57 0.63
N ASN A 72 -3.91 -27.22 1.64
CA ASN A 72 -2.58 -26.66 1.48
C ASN A 72 -1.57 -27.77 1.14
N ASN A 73 -1.33 -27.97 -0.13
CA ASN A 73 -0.41 -29.00 -0.62
C ASN A 73 1.04 -28.80 -0.15
N TYR A 74 1.45 -27.56 0.17
CA TYR A 74 2.79 -27.29 0.70
C TYR A 74 2.95 -27.74 2.16
N ALA A 75 1.86 -27.85 2.90
CA ALA A 75 1.86 -28.33 4.29
C ALA A 75 1.80 -29.86 4.40
N ILE A 76 1.45 -30.55 3.31
CA ILE A 76 1.45 -32.02 3.24
C ILE A 76 2.90 -32.49 3.27
N GLY A 77 3.21 -33.39 4.20
CA GLY A 77 4.59 -33.83 4.49
C GLY A 77 5.07 -33.33 5.86
N THR A 78 4.79 -32.04 6.20
CA THR A 78 4.91 -31.56 7.58
C THR A 78 3.73 -32.06 8.42
N PHE A 79 2.53 -32.06 7.83
CA PHE A 79 1.30 -32.57 8.44
C PHE A 79 0.73 -33.71 7.57
N SER A 80 -0.05 -34.61 8.20
CA SER A 80 -0.83 -35.59 7.45
C SER A 80 -1.82 -34.89 6.53
N ARG A 81 -2.06 -35.43 5.33
CA ARG A 81 -3.08 -34.93 4.39
C ARG A 81 -4.49 -34.82 5.02
N TYR A 82 -4.77 -35.67 6.01
CA TYR A 82 -6.06 -35.69 6.70
C TYR A 82 -6.09 -34.84 7.97
N SER A 83 -5.00 -34.14 8.26
CA SER A 83 -4.95 -33.22 9.40
C SER A 83 -5.75 -31.95 9.13
N ASP A 84 -6.38 -31.43 10.19
CA ASP A 84 -7.03 -30.10 10.14
C ASP A 84 -6.06 -29.01 9.69
N ALA A 85 -4.78 -29.12 10.05
CA ALA A 85 -3.75 -28.12 9.73
C ALA A 85 -3.55 -27.87 8.23
N VAL A 86 -3.85 -28.84 7.36
CA VAL A 86 -3.74 -28.67 5.91
C VAL A 86 -5.00 -28.10 5.26
N GLN A 87 -6.10 -27.98 5.99
CA GLN A 87 -7.35 -27.48 5.44
C GLN A 87 -7.32 -25.97 5.24
N TYR A 88 -7.68 -25.50 4.06
CA TYR A 88 -7.91 -24.05 3.85
C TYR A 88 -9.22 -23.59 4.47
N ASP A 89 -10.21 -24.48 4.61
CA ASP A 89 -11.48 -24.16 5.25
C ASP A 89 -12.03 -25.33 6.09
N LEU A 90 -11.89 -25.24 7.40
CA LEU A 90 -12.45 -26.20 8.35
C LEU A 90 -13.98 -26.18 8.42
N ASN A 91 -14.65 -25.17 7.88
CA ASN A 91 -16.12 -25.18 7.78
C ASN A 91 -16.58 -26.12 6.65
N ARG A 92 -15.70 -26.44 5.72
CA ARG A 92 -15.90 -27.36 4.60
C ARG A 92 -14.66 -28.22 4.38
N PRO A 93 -14.31 -29.11 5.32
CA PRO A 93 -13.09 -29.91 5.23
C PRO A 93 -13.11 -30.83 4.01
N ASN A 94 -11.97 -30.99 3.37
CA ASN A 94 -11.79 -31.79 2.17
C ASN A 94 -12.75 -31.45 1.02
N ALA A 95 -13.19 -30.18 0.93
CA ALA A 95 -14.09 -29.76 -0.14
C ALA A 95 -13.46 -29.97 -1.50
N LEU A 96 -14.20 -30.61 -2.40
CA LEU A 96 -13.85 -30.66 -3.81
C LEU A 96 -14.06 -29.28 -4.43
N VAL A 97 -13.11 -28.88 -5.27
CA VAL A 97 -13.08 -27.59 -5.97
C VAL A 97 -13.34 -27.86 -7.46
N GLY A 98 -14.37 -27.23 -8.01
CA GLY A 98 -14.68 -27.21 -9.43
C GLY A 98 -14.23 -25.89 -10.07
N ASN A 99 -14.31 -25.82 -11.41
CA ASN A 99 -14.05 -24.57 -12.13
C ASN A 99 -15.03 -23.49 -11.71
N GLY A 100 -14.53 -22.29 -11.39
CA GLY A 100 -15.27 -21.17 -10.86
C GLY A 100 -15.43 -21.16 -9.34
N ASP A 101 -15.11 -22.25 -8.64
CA ASP A 101 -15.20 -22.31 -7.18
C ASP A 101 -14.06 -21.53 -6.52
N LYS A 102 -14.38 -20.92 -5.38
CA LYS A 102 -13.38 -20.30 -4.50
C LYS A 102 -12.62 -21.37 -3.72
N PHE A 103 -11.30 -21.19 -3.60
CA PHE A 103 -10.43 -22.06 -2.83
C PHE A 103 -9.23 -21.30 -2.27
N GLY A 104 -8.48 -21.91 -1.35
CA GLY A 104 -7.27 -21.33 -0.77
C GLY A 104 -7.58 -20.23 0.25
N TYR A 105 -8.09 -19.11 -0.20
CA TYR A 105 -8.51 -18.01 0.67
C TYR A 105 -9.71 -17.23 0.12
N ASP A 106 -10.52 -16.69 1.03
CA ASP A 106 -11.58 -15.71 0.77
C ASP A 106 -11.69 -14.79 1.99
N TYR A 107 -11.43 -13.50 1.81
CA TYR A 107 -11.54 -12.50 2.88
C TYR A 107 -11.80 -11.09 2.32
N ASN A 108 -12.32 -10.23 3.17
CA ASN A 108 -12.43 -8.80 2.88
C ASN A 108 -11.49 -7.99 3.75
N LEU A 109 -10.91 -6.92 3.18
CA LEU A 109 -10.29 -5.83 3.92
C LEU A 109 -11.24 -4.65 3.94
N ASN A 110 -11.57 -4.17 5.13
CA ASN A 110 -12.49 -3.04 5.31
C ASN A 110 -11.71 -1.87 5.87
N VAL A 111 -11.81 -0.71 5.20
CA VAL A 111 -11.20 0.56 5.64
C VAL A 111 -12.28 1.62 5.68
N ARG A 112 -12.35 2.35 6.79
CA ARG A 112 -13.22 3.51 6.96
C ARG A 112 -12.36 4.69 7.31
N ARG A 113 -12.62 5.83 6.69
CA ARG A 113 -11.84 7.04 6.87
C ARG A 113 -12.75 8.25 7.00
N GLY A 114 -12.46 9.10 7.98
CA GLY A 114 -13.04 10.43 8.10
C GLY A 114 -11.91 11.46 8.19
N THR A 115 -11.96 12.53 7.40
CA THR A 115 -10.96 13.59 7.39
C THR A 115 -11.63 14.95 7.37
N LEU A 116 -11.19 15.85 8.24
CA LEU A 116 -11.50 17.27 8.23
C LEU A 116 -10.21 18.02 7.86
N TRP A 117 -10.32 19.01 6.98
CA TRP A 117 -9.18 19.81 6.56
C TRP A 117 -9.55 21.27 6.37
N THR A 118 -8.57 22.14 6.53
CA THR A 118 -8.70 23.56 6.28
C THR A 118 -7.43 24.10 5.64
N ASN A 119 -7.57 25.14 4.82
CA ASN A 119 -6.43 25.92 4.37
C ASN A 119 -6.80 27.39 4.22
N PHE A 120 -5.78 28.22 4.39
CA PHE A 120 -5.84 29.64 4.19
C PHE A 120 -4.74 30.06 3.21
N SER A 121 -5.10 30.83 2.21
CA SER A 121 -4.15 31.44 1.26
C SER A 121 -4.26 32.95 1.28
N HIS A 122 -3.13 33.61 1.09
CA HIS A 122 -3.06 35.07 1.04
C HIS A 122 -1.95 35.53 0.10
N THR A 123 -2.16 36.68 -0.56
CA THR A 123 -1.18 37.36 -1.38
C THR A 123 -0.77 38.68 -0.74
N PHE A 124 0.51 38.78 -0.37
CA PHE A 124 1.11 39.98 0.18
C PHE A 124 2.21 40.50 -0.76
N GLY A 125 1.92 41.58 -1.47
CA GLY A 125 2.83 42.06 -2.51
C GLY A 125 3.10 40.99 -3.56
N ASN A 126 4.37 40.63 -3.71
CA ASN A 126 4.81 39.58 -4.64
C ASN A 126 4.89 38.18 -4.03
N LEU A 127 4.50 38.02 -2.78
CA LEU A 127 4.47 36.73 -2.09
C LEU A 127 3.04 36.21 -2.02
N HIS A 128 2.80 35.05 -2.64
CA HIS A 128 1.59 34.26 -2.41
C HIS A 128 1.92 33.08 -1.50
N TYR A 129 1.18 32.89 -0.42
CA TYR A 129 1.38 31.75 0.47
C TYR A 129 0.08 31.05 0.85
N MET A 130 0.20 29.79 1.21
CA MET A 130 -0.89 28.97 1.72
C MET A 130 -0.39 28.17 2.93
N VAL A 131 -1.23 28.13 3.98
CA VAL A 131 -1.07 27.24 5.13
C VAL A 131 -2.29 26.32 5.20
N GLY A 132 -2.06 25.05 5.40
CA GLY A 132 -3.15 24.07 5.53
C GLY A 132 -2.91 23.10 6.67
N ALA A 133 -3.98 22.60 7.24
CA ALA A 133 -3.98 21.54 8.25
C ALA A 133 -5.09 20.53 7.98
N LYS A 134 -4.88 19.29 8.39
CA LYS A 134 -5.89 18.25 8.38
C LYS A 134 -5.82 17.40 9.63
N MET A 135 -6.95 16.82 10.00
CA MET A 135 -7.06 15.78 11.00
C MET A 135 -8.03 14.71 10.52
N GLY A 136 -7.82 13.48 10.92
CA GLY A 136 -8.66 12.38 10.48
C GLY A 136 -8.60 11.20 11.42
N TYR A 137 -9.49 10.26 11.14
CA TYR A 137 -9.57 8.98 11.82
C TYR A 137 -9.75 7.88 10.79
N ASP A 138 -8.89 6.88 10.86
CA ASP A 138 -8.91 5.70 10.02
C ASP A 138 -9.15 4.46 10.90
N ASN A 139 -10.04 3.58 10.44
CA ASN A 139 -10.31 2.30 11.05
C ASN A 139 -10.18 1.22 10.00
N MET A 140 -9.51 0.11 10.32
CA MET A 140 -9.40 -1.02 9.41
C MET A 140 -9.56 -2.35 10.14
N TYR A 141 -10.12 -3.35 9.43
CA TYR A 141 -10.26 -4.72 9.91
C TYR A 141 -10.37 -5.69 8.73
N ARG A 142 -10.01 -6.95 8.99
CA ARG A 142 -10.20 -8.08 8.08
C ARG A 142 -11.49 -8.83 8.44
N ASP A 143 -12.16 -9.40 7.44
CA ASP A 143 -13.30 -10.31 7.62
C ASP A 143 -13.04 -11.58 6.79
N GLY A 144 -12.68 -12.66 7.47
CA GLY A 144 -12.33 -13.94 6.84
C GLY A 144 -13.55 -14.83 6.62
N HIS A 145 -13.69 -15.38 5.42
CA HIS A 145 -14.81 -16.24 5.05
C HIS A 145 -14.45 -17.73 5.08
N MET A 146 -13.16 -18.06 5.16
CA MET A 146 -12.65 -19.42 5.32
C MET A 146 -11.99 -19.59 6.68
N ARG A 147 -12.21 -20.75 7.33
CA ARG A 147 -11.60 -21.11 8.61
C ARG A 147 -10.32 -21.90 8.36
N ASN A 148 -9.19 -21.23 8.29
CA ASN A 148 -7.90 -21.87 8.00
C ASN A 148 -7.48 -22.83 9.11
N GLY A 149 -7.06 -24.03 8.74
CA GLY A 149 -6.74 -25.09 9.69
C GLY A 149 -5.55 -24.81 10.60
N MET A 150 -4.52 -24.09 10.11
CA MET A 150 -3.40 -23.67 10.95
C MET A 150 -3.79 -22.56 11.94
N PHE A 151 -4.82 -21.79 11.62
CA PHE A 151 -5.31 -20.68 12.43
C PHE A 151 -6.80 -20.81 12.72
N ALA A 152 -7.23 -22.00 13.13
CA ALA A 152 -8.63 -22.39 13.31
C ALA A 152 -9.46 -21.41 14.18
N ASN A 153 -8.83 -20.78 15.16
CA ASN A 153 -9.46 -19.84 16.08
C ASN A 153 -9.19 -18.37 15.75
N ASN A 154 -8.45 -18.09 14.65
CA ASN A 154 -8.00 -16.74 14.33
C ASN A 154 -7.97 -16.46 12.82
N SER A 155 -8.91 -17.01 12.04
CA SER A 155 -8.96 -16.82 10.59
C SER A 155 -10.35 -16.53 10.04
N TYR A 156 -11.39 -17.04 10.71
CA TYR A 156 -12.78 -16.91 10.32
C TYR A 156 -13.44 -15.73 11.03
N GLY A 157 -14.29 -14.99 10.30
CA GLY A 157 -14.98 -13.80 10.81
C GLY A 157 -14.06 -12.57 10.93
N LYS A 158 -14.53 -11.59 11.70
CA LYS A 158 -13.86 -10.28 11.82
C LYS A 158 -12.66 -10.34 12.74
N SER A 159 -11.56 -9.73 12.29
CA SER A 159 -10.40 -9.43 13.14
C SER A 159 -10.74 -8.37 14.22
N LYS A 160 -9.83 -8.14 15.13
CA LYS A 160 -9.81 -6.87 15.88
C LYS A 160 -9.76 -5.69 14.90
N HIS A 161 -10.13 -4.52 15.39
CA HIS A 161 -10.01 -3.27 14.65
C HIS A 161 -8.66 -2.63 14.95
N ALA A 162 -8.04 -2.03 13.94
CA ALA A 162 -6.93 -1.11 14.10
C ALA A 162 -7.40 0.30 13.82
N ASP A 163 -7.15 1.18 14.78
CA ASP A 163 -7.65 2.55 14.82
C ASP A 163 -6.49 3.53 14.79
N PHE A 164 -6.59 4.56 13.95
CA PHE A 164 -5.53 5.53 13.75
C PHE A 164 -6.08 6.95 13.76
N LEU A 165 -5.56 7.78 14.65
CA LEU A 165 -5.73 9.20 14.56
C LEU A 165 -4.67 9.75 13.59
N THR A 166 -5.11 10.38 12.51
CA THR A 166 -4.26 10.87 11.42
C THR A 166 -4.30 12.39 11.36
N GLY A 167 -3.31 13.00 10.72
CA GLY A 167 -3.29 14.44 10.59
C GLY A 167 -2.03 14.96 9.94
N GLY A 168 -1.97 16.26 9.74
CA GLY A 168 -0.81 16.91 9.16
C GLY A 168 -1.01 18.39 8.90
N GLY A 169 0.07 19.02 8.52
CA GLY A 169 0.11 20.41 8.10
C GLY A 169 0.96 20.60 6.86
N LYS A 170 0.66 21.61 6.09
CA LYS A 170 1.44 22.01 4.93
C LYS A 170 1.55 23.53 4.83
N PHE A 171 2.67 23.94 4.29
CA PHE A 171 2.94 25.32 3.91
C PHE A 171 3.39 25.33 2.45
N SER A 172 2.96 26.31 1.69
CA SER A 172 3.56 26.65 0.41
C SER A 172 3.66 28.17 0.26
N GLY A 173 4.74 28.62 -0.33
CA GLY A 173 4.96 30.04 -0.61
C GLY A 173 5.60 30.21 -1.97
N THR A 174 5.10 31.13 -2.77
CA THR A 174 5.66 31.51 -4.08
C THR A 174 5.98 33.00 -4.06
N TRP A 175 7.25 33.34 -4.28
CA TRP A 175 7.72 34.70 -4.39
C TRP A 175 8.01 35.03 -5.86
N THR A 176 7.28 35.98 -6.42
CA THR A 176 7.49 36.50 -7.76
C THR A 176 8.55 37.63 -7.68
N ILE A 177 9.79 37.34 -8.10
CA ILE A 177 10.92 38.26 -7.97
C ILE A 177 10.83 39.37 -9.02
N GLY A 178 10.18 39.13 -10.15
CA GLY A 178 10.12 40.00 -11.31
C GLY A 178 11.04 39.54 -12.46
N GLY A 179 10.91 40.17 -13.63
CA GLY A 179 11.66 39.74 -14.82
C GLY A 179 11.39 38.32 -15.28
N GLY A 180 10.21 37.80 -14.99
CA GLY A 180 9.83 36.41 -15.30
C GLY A 180 10.31 35.35 -14.29
N ASN A 181 10.90 35.76 -13.17
CA ASN A 181 11.45 34.86 -12.14
C ASN A 181 10.48 34.65 -10.98
N ALA A 182 10.36 33.43 -10.54
CA ALA A 182 9.65 33.06 -9.32
C ALA A 182 10.36 31.92 -8.60
N VAL A 183 10.29 31.94 -7.26
CA VAL A 183 10.76 30.87 -6.39
C VAL A 183 9.61 30.40 -5.54
N SER A 184 9.43 29.09 -5.45
CA SER A 184 8.41 28.47 -4.59
C SER A 184 9.07 27.54 -3.58
N LEU A 185 8.53 27.50 -2.36
CA LEU A 185 8.89 26.57 -1.30
C LEU A 185 7.63 25.84 -0.85
N GLY A 186 7.69 24.51 -0.82
CA GLY A 186 6.68 23.63 -0.25
C GLY A 186 7.24 22.87 0.95
N LEU A 187 6.50 22.84 2.05
CA LEU A 187 6.79 22.05 3.24
C LEU A 187 5.55 21.29 3.68
N GLY A 188 5.71 20.04 4.06
CA GLY A 188 4.61 19.21 4.55
C GLY A 188 5.07 18.27 5.64
N TYR A 189 4.20 18.06 6.61
CA TYR A 189 4.33 17.00 7.60
C TYR A 189 3.00 16.31 7.79
N GLU A 190 3.01 15.00 7.70
CA GLU A 190 1.80 14.17 7.79
C GLU A 190 2.09 12.90 8.59
N HIS A 191 1.13 12.48 9.40
CA HIS A 191 1.03 11.13 9.90
C HIS A 191 -0.27 10.51 9.41
N ARG A 192 -0.14 9.33 8.80
CA ARG A 192 -1.24 8.60 8.17
C ARG A 192 -1.27 7.14 8.61
N ALA A 193 -2.43 6.51 8.51
CA ALA A 193 -2.54 5.07 8.70
C ALA A 193 -1.72 4.32 7.63
N PRO A 194 -1.12 3.16 7.97
CA PRO A 194 -0.50 2.29 6.99
C PRO A 194 -1.54 1.73 6.02
N GLN A 195 -1.09 1.19 4.89
CA GLN A 195 -1.99 0.53 3.96
C GLN A 195 -2.55 -0.75 4.59
N ALA A 196 -3.86 -1.00 4.43
CA ALA A 196 -4.52 -2.17 5.00
C ALA A 196 -3.92 -3.49 4.50
N SER A 197 -3.45 -3.55 3.25
CA SER A 197 -2.74 -4.71 2.69
C SER A 197 -1.45 -5.06 3.44
N ASN A 198 -0.79 -4.06 4.03
CA ASN A 198 0.48 -4.24 4.75
C ASN A 198 0.28 -4.36 6.27
N ALA A 199 -0.95 -4.17 6.75
CA ALA A 199 -1.26 -4.14 8.18
C ALA A 199 -1.35 -5.53 8.82
N PHE A 200 -1.53 -6.59 8.03
CA PHE A 200 -1.69 -7.97 8.50
C PHE A 200 -0.47 -8.80 8.21
N VAL A 201 -0.16 -9.74 9.11
CA VAL A 201 0.99 -10.66 8.94
C VAL A 201 0.77 -11.56 7.72
N SER A 202 -0.41 -12.14 7.59
CA SER A 202 -0.82 -12.91 6.42
C SER A 202 -2.34 -12.85 6.26
N PRO A 203 -2.86 -11.88 5.51
CA PRO A 203 -4.30 -11.72 5.37
C PRO A 203 -4.99 -12.89 4.65
N GLU A 204 -4.23 -13.72 3.91
CA GLU A 204 -4.74 -14.94 3.29
C GLU A 204 -5.03 -16.03 4.33
N MET A 205 -4.33 -16.04 5.49
CA MET A 205 -4.36 -17.13 6.45
C MET A 205 -4.99 -16.77 7.79
N ASN A 206 -4.83 -15.54 8.31
CA ASN A 206 -5.23 -15.19 9.66
C ASN A 206 -5.62 -13.73 9.85
N ASN A 207 -6.08 -13.42 11.06
CA ASN A 207 -6.58 -12.10 11.48
C ASN A 207 -5.54 -11.25 12.23
N ASP A 208 -4.26 -11.69 12.30
CA ASP A 208 -3.26 -11.00 13.09
C ASP A 208 -2.71 -9.77 12.37
N PHE A 209 -2.71 -8.64 13.08
CA PHE A 209 -1.98 -7.46 12.68
C PHE A 209 -0.47 -7.65 12.88
N VAL A 210 0.32 -6.98 12.06
CA VAL A 210 1.77 -6.90 12.25
C VAL A 210 2.09 -6.23 13.60
N GLN A 211 3.20 -6.65 14.22
CA GLN A 211 3.64 -6.05 15.47
C GLN A 211 4.07 -4.59 15.24
N ASN A 212 3.87 -3.75 16.27
CA ASN A 212 4.22 -2.33 16.23
C ASN A 212 3.52 -1.54 15.11
N LEU A 213 2.35 -2.01 14.64
CA LEU A 213 1.55 -1.29 13.66
C LEU A 213 1.19 0.10 14.20
N ARG A 214 1.58 1.14 13.47
CA ARG A 214 1.36 2.54 13.87
C ARG A 214 1.35 3.46 12.65
N ASN A 215 0.98 4.70 12.87
CA ASN A 215 1.00 5.71 11.82
C ASN A 215 2.38 5.85 11.18
N GLU A 216 2.41 5.86 9.87
CA GLU A 216 3.54 6.33 9.09
C GLU A 216 3.66 7.85 9.24
N ARG A 217 4.88 8.36 9.27
CA ARG A 217 5.17 9.80 9.33
C ARG A 217 5.91 10.19 8.07
N ILE A 218 5.49 11.29 7.46
CA ILE A 218 6.03 11.77 6.21
C ILE A 218 6.40 13.24 6.41
N PHE A 219 7.67 13.56 6.22
CA PHE A 219 8.13 14.92 6.02
C PHE A 219 8.41 15.12 4.53
N SER A 220 7.92 16.19 3.95
CA SER A 220 8.12 16.53 2.54
C SER A 220 8.60 17.97 2.42
N SER A 221 9.58 18.20 1.57
CA SER A 221 10.05 19.54 1.23
C SER A 221 10.37 19.60 -0.26
N GLU A 222 10.07 20.75 -0.85
CA GLU A 222 10.34 21.03 -2.26
C GLU A 222 10.69 22.51 -2.42
N ILE A 223 11.70 22.78 -3.22
CA ILE A 223 11.99 24.12 -3.74
C ILE A 223 11.89 24.10 -5.25
N ASN A 224 11.22 25.09 -5.80
CA ASN A 224 11.07 25.25 -7.24
C ASN A 224 11.52 26.66 -7.66
N TYR A 225 12.30 26.74 -8.74
CA TYR A 225 12.62 27.98 -9.43
C TYR A 225 12.04 27.95 -10.82
N GLN A 226 11.33 29.01 -11.18
CA GLN A 226 10.71 29.16 -12.48
C GLN A 226 11.26 30.46 -13.15
N TYR A 227 11.61 30.33 -14.40
CA TYR A 227 11.92 31.49 -15.29
C TYR A 227 11.01 31.46 -16.52
N VAL A 228 10.38 32.58 -16.83
CA VAL A 228 9.53 32.77 -18.01
C VAL A 228 10.00 33.99 -18.77
N GLY A 229 10.78 33.75 -19.82
CA GLY A 229 11.26 34.79 -20.75
C GLY A 229 10.60 34.67 -22.12
N SER A 230 11.01 35.56 -23.03
CA SER A 230 10.46 35.61 -24.39
C SER A 230 10.86 34.41 -25.26
N TRP A 231 12.05 33.85 -25.03
CA TRP A 231 12.63 32.76 -25.81
C TRP A 231 12.92 31.48 -24.98
N LEU A 232 12.97 31.62 -23.65
CA LEU A 232 13.25 30.51 -22.73
C LEU A 232 12.20 30.48 -21.60
N ARG A 233 11.66 29.30 -21.33
CA ARG A 233 11.03 28.95 -20.06
C ARG A 233 11.86 27.87 -19.42
N ALA A 234 12.22 28.07 -18.16
CA ALA A 234 12.96 27.09 -17.37
C ALA A 234 12.20 26.80 -16.06
N ASN A 235 12.21 25.56 -15.66
CA ASN A 235 11.69 25.11 -14.38
C ASN A 235 12.72 24.17 -13.75
N PHE A 236 13.17 24.50 -12.55
CA PHE A 236 14.07 23.68 -11.74
C PHE A 236 13.40 23.35 -10.44
N SER A 237 13.34 22.05 -10.07
CA SER A 237 12.82 21.58 -8.80
C SER A 237 13.86 20.74 -8.09
N ALA A 238 13.91 20.85 -6.76
CA ALA A 238 14.62 19.92 -5.89
C ALA A 238 13.70 19.53 -4.74
N TYR A 239 13.63 18.23 -4.42
CA TYR A 239 12.75 17.72 -3.38
C TYR A 239 13.45 16.75 -2.44
N TYR A 240 12.95 16.66 -1.22
CA TYR A 240 13.34 15.69 -0.22
C TYR A 240 12.13 15.23 0.57
N ASN A 241 11.92 13.90 0.62
CA ASN A 241 10.87 13.26 1.42
C ASN A 241 11.52 12.26 2.38
N HIS A 242 11.15 12.35 3.63
CA HIS A 242 11.57 11.42 4.69
C HIS A 242 10.36 10.73 5.29
N LEU A 243 10.30 9.41 5.13
CA LEU A 243 9.25 8.56 5.67
C LEU A 243 9.79 7.77 6.85
N THR A 244 9.00 7.64 7.90
CA THR A 244 9.32 6.80 9.07
C THR A 244 8.13 5.94 9.46
N HIS A 245 8.40 4.83 10.15
CA HIS A 245 7.40 3.85 10.59
C HIS A 245 6.63 3.22 9.40
N VAL A 246 7.24 3.16 8.23
CA VAL A 246 6.61 2.53 7.06
C VAL A 246 6.47 1.03 7.33
N THR A 247 5.33 0.49 6.92
CA THR A 247 5.00 -0.94 7.03
C THR A 247 4.86 -1.52 5.65
N GLU A 248 5.60 -2.59 5.37
CA GLU A 248 5.59 -3.29 4.09
C GLU A 248 5.36 -4.78 4.29
N TRP A 249 4.79 -5.41 3.29
CA TRP A 249 4.49 -6.82 3.27
C TRP A 249 4.89 -7.42 1.92
N GLN A 250 5.53 -8.59 1.98
CA GLN A 250 5.92 -9.37 0.81
C GLN A 250 5.69 -10.85 1.06
N ASN A 251 5.51 -11.62 0.00
CA ASN A 251 5.55 -13.06 0.04
C ASN A 251 6.48 -13.60 -1.04
N PHE A 252 7.17 -14.66 -0.74
CA PHE A 252 8.00 -15.37 -1.69
C PHE A 252 8.10 -16.85 -1.35
N TYR A 253 8.41 -17.65 -2.35
CA TYR A 253 8.61 -19.06 -2.20
C TYR A 253 10.06 -19.33 -1.82
N PHE A 254 10.25 -20.10 -0.75
CA PHE A 254 11.55 -20.57 -0.31
C PHE A 254 11.73 -22.03 -0.69
N ASP A 255 12.69 -22.33 -1.56
CA ASP A 255 13.01 -23.70 -2.00
C ASP A 255 13.43 -24.59 -0.84
N ASP A 256 14.30 -24.10 0.07
CA ASP A 256 14.78 -24.85 1.23
C ASP A 256 13.67 -25.28 2.19
N ALA A 257 12.62 -24.44 2.31
CA ALA A 257 11.48 -24.72 3.16
C ALA A 257 10.32 -25.36 2.41
N ASN A 258 10.42 -25.49 1.07
CA ASN A 258 9.37 -25.93 0.16
C ASN A 258 8.01 -25.28 0.47
N SER A 259 8.02 -23.97 0.74
CA SER A 259 6.83 -23.25 1.17
C SER A 259 6.85 -21.76 0.86
N PHE A 260 5.67 -21.17 0.77
CA PHE A 260 5.52 -19.71 0.77
C PHE A 260 5.81 -19.15 2.15
N THR A 261 6.58 -18.08 2.18
CA THR A 261 6.87 -17.32 3.38
C THR A 261 6.35 -15.90 3.21
N TYR A 262 5.59 -15.46 4.20
CA TYR A 262 5.03 -14.12 4.29
C TYR A 262 5.94 -13.30 5.20
N VAL A 263 6.43 -12.18 4.69
CA VAL A 263 7.37 -11.30 5.39
C VAL A 263 6.71 -9.96 5.62
N SER A 264 6.56 -9.60 6.88
CA SER A 264 6.06 -8.28 7.30
C SER A 264 7.22 -7.49 7.88
N MET A 265 7.43 -6.30 7.35
CA MET A 265 8.49 -5.38 7.74
C MET A 265 7.86 -4.11 8.32
N THR A 266 8.25 -3.75 9.53
CA THR A 266 7.76 -2.54 10.21
C THR A 266 8.92 -1.63 10.60
N ASN A 267 8.60 -0.40 11.00
CA ASN A 267 9.57 0.59 11.43
C ASN A 267 10.60 0.98 10.34
N ILE A 268 10.24 0.83 9.08
CA ILE A 268 11.12 1.21 7.97
C ILE A 268 11.20 2.73 7.90
N LYS A 269 12.44 3.24 7.64
CA LYS A 269 12.69 4.64 7.28
C LYS A 269 13.13 4.70 5.83
N LYS A 270 12.54 5.63 5.06
CA LYS A 270 12.86 5.81 3.64
C LYS A 270 13.17 7.27 3.35
N ASN A 271 14.16 7.49 2.49
CA ASN A 271 14.47 8.79 1.94
C ASN A 271 14.25 8.76 0.42
N TYR A 272 13.54 9.75 -0.09
CA TYR A 272 13.38 10.01 -1.51
C TYR A 272 13.82 11.43 -1.78
N TYR A 273 14.75 11.63 -2.69
CA TYR A 273 15.21 12.96 -3.06
C TYR A 273 15.62 12.99 -4.52
N GLY A 274 15.56 14.18 -5.09
CA GLY A 274 15.90 14.34 -6.49
C GLY A 274 15.84 15.78 -6.94
N ILE A 275 16.27 15.96 -8.17
CA ILE A 275 16.23 17.22 -8.91
C ILE A 275 15.60 17.00 -10.28
N GLU A 276 14.89 18.01 -10.75
CA GLU A 276 14.24 18.02 -12.05
C GLU A 276 14.54 19.34 -12.75
N LEU A 277 14.84 19.29 -14.05
CA LEU A 277 15.08 20.45 -14.88
C LEU A 277 14.27 20.34 -16.16
N GLY A 278 13.34 21.25 -16.37
CA GLY A 278 12.57 21.40 -17.59
C GLY A 278 12.95 22.67 -18.33
N LEU A 279 13.23 22.57 -19.62
CA LEU A 279 13.56 23.71 -20.47
C LEU A 279 12.66 23.70 -21.71
N ASP A 280 12.15 24.88 -22.08
CA ASP A 280 11.34 25.11 -23.28
C ASP A 280 11.92 26.33 -24.00
N PHE A 281 12.58 26.05 -25.12
CA PHE A 281 13.23 27.07 -25.97
C PHE A 281 12.32 27.39 -27.15
N LYS A 282 11.94 28.64 -27.30
CA LYS A 282 11.31 29.16 -28.50
C LYS A 282 12.38 29.55 -29.49
N LEU A 283 12.77 28.63 -30.39
CA LEU A 283 13.86 28.83 -31.32
C LEU A 283 13.46 29.77 -32.46
N THR A 284 12.21 29.65 -32.93
CA THR A 284 11.64 30.56 -33.97
C THR A 284 10.14 30.75 -33.67
N SER A 285 9.44 31.51 -34.51
CA SER A 285 8.00 31.69 -34.40
C SER A 285 7.19 30.37 -34.60
N PHE A 286 7.78 29.40 -35.27
CA PHE A 286 7.14 28.10 -35.59
C PHE A 286 7.86 26.90 -34.99
N LEU A 287 8.99 27.07 -34.29
CA LEU A 287 9.78 25.96 -33.74
C LEU A 287 10.08 26.16 -32.26
N ASN A 288 9.60 25.25 -31.45
CA ASN A 288 9.95 25.13 -30.02
C ASN A 288 10.72 23.82 -29.77
N PHE A 289 11.76 23.90 -28.92
CA PHE A 289 12.50 22.74 -28.43
C PHE A 289 12.28 22.58 -26.93
N LYS A 290 11.79 21.41 -26.52
CA LYS A 290 11.54 21.11 -25.11
C LYS A 290 12.41 19.94 -24.68
N THR A 291 13.03 20.06 -23.50
CA THR A 291 13.80 19.00 -22.88
C THR A 291 13.51 18.90 -21.39
N LEU A 292 13.57 17.69 -20.86
CA LEU A 292 13.40 17.39 -19.44
C LEU A 292 14.55 16.49 -19.00
N GLY A 293 15.16 16.80 -17.87
CA GLY A 293 16.11 15.96 -17.18
C GLY A 293 15.69 15.75 -15.73
N THR A 294 15.78 14.51 -15.26
CA THR A 294 15.50 14.16 -13.86
C THR A 294 16.61 13.28 -13.31
N TRP A 295 16.94 13.51 -12.05
CA TRP A 295 17.74 12.60 -11.25
C TRP A 295 17.07 12.39 -9.92
N SER A 296 16.89 11.13 -9.50
CA SER A 296 16.23 10.80 -8.24
C SER A 296 16.86 9.59 -7.58
N GLU A 297 16.73 9.52 -6.28
CA GLU A 297 17.22 8.42 -5.47
C GLU A 297 16.20 8.04 -4.40
N ALA A 298 16.01 6.72 -4.22
CA ALA A 298 15.18 6.13 -3.21
C ALA A 298 16.03 5.17 -2.34
N LYS A 299 16.05 5.39 -1.01
CA LYS A 299 16.89 4.61 -0.08
C LYS A 299 16.14 4.24 1.18
N ASN A 300 16.35 3.02 1.63
CA ASN A 300 16.05 2.66 3.02
C ASN A 300 17.12 3.27 3.94
N ALA A 301 16.69 3.95 4.99
CA ALA A 301 17.57 4.70 5.91
C ALA A 301 17.84 3.98 7.23
N ASN A 302 17.28 2.77 7.42
CA ASN A 302 17.51 1.94 8.58
C ASN A 302 17.24 0.45 8.29
N ASN A 303 17.53 -0.40 9.25
CA ASN A 303 17.06 -1.78 9.28
C ASN A 303 15.59 -1.83 9.74
N ALA A 304 14.78 -2.67 9.10
CA ALA A 304 13.41 -2.93 9.49
C ALA A 304 13.32 -3.93 10.66
N ASP A 305 12.21 -3.86 11.40
CA ASP A 305 11.77 -4.97 12.26
C ASP A 305 11.01 -5.97 11.39
N VAL A 306 11.45 -7.23 11.37
CA VAL A 306 10.94 -8.24 10.46
C VAL A 306 10.24 -9.36 11.22
N ILE A 307 9.05 -9.73 10.75
CA ILE A 307 8.33 -10.93 11.18
C ILE A 307 8.06 -11.75 9.93
N TYR A 308 8.32 -13.05 9.98
CA TYR A 308 7.95 -13.93 8.91
C TYR A 308 7.08 -15.11 9.38
N LEU A 309 6.14 -15.49 8.51
CA LEU A 309 5.26 -16.63 8.67
C LEU A 309 5.50 -17.61 7.54
N ASN A 310 5.89 -18.82 7.87
CA ASN A 310 5.96 -19.92 6.91
C ASN A 310 4.57 -20.54 6.74
N SER A 311 4.12 -20.74 5.48
CA SER A 311 2.78 -21.28 5.16
C SER A 311 2.57 -22.74 5.60
N THR A 312 3.62 -23.41 6.06
CA THR A 312 3.57 -24.78 6.61
C THR A 312 3.64 -24.83 8.13
N LYS A 313 3.66 -23.68 8.83
CA LYS A 313 3.75 -23.57 10.28
C LYS A 313 2.71 -22.62 10.83
N SER A 314 2.09 -22.99 11.95
CA SER A 314 1.09 -22.17 12.64
C SER A 314 1.67 -21.10 13.58
N THR A 315 2.99 -21.01 13.68
CA THR A 315 3.69 -20.05 14.56
C THR A 315 4.56 -19.11 13.77
N TYR A 316 4.60 -17.84 14.24
CA TYR A 316 5.49 -16.82 13.69
C TYR A 316 6.92 -17.02 14.24
N ASN A 317 7.91 -16.77 13.40
CA ASN A 317 9.25 -16.54 13.92
C ASN A 317 9.38 -15.06 14.31
N LYS A 318 9.34 -14.80 15.61
CA LYS A 318 9.40 -13.45 16.19
C LYS A 318 10.83 -12.96 16.42
N ASP A 319 11.83 -13.84 16.25
CA ASP A 319 13.19 -13.59 16.71
C ASP A 319 14.16 -13.17 15.60
N VAL A 320 13.67 -13.05 14.37
CA VAL A 320 14.52 -12.64 13.25
C VAL A 320 14.50 -11.12 13.09
N VAL A 321 15.42 -10.48 13.79
CA VAL A 321 15.82 -9.11 13.51
C VAL A 321 16.92 -9.14 12.46
N TYR A 322 16.61 -8.77 11.23
CA TYR A 322 17.66 -8.60 10.21
C TYR A 322 18.42 -7.31 10.45
N ASN A 323 19.64 -7.47 10.95
CA ASN A 323 20.56 -6.38 11.26
C ASN A 323 21.48 -6.02 10.08
N LYS A 324 20.96 -5.94 8.87
CA LYS A 324 21.75 -5.51 7.70
C LYS A 324 21.00 -4.43 6.93
N ASN A 325 21.76 -3.43 6.49
CA ASN A 325 21.29 -2.38 5.60
C ASN A 325 20.58 -3.00 4.38
N MET A 326 19.26 -2.98 4.40
CA MET A 326 18.50 -3.31 3.20
C MET A 326 18.55 -2.09 2.31
N HIS A 327 19.41 -2.14 1.29
CA HIS A 327 19.34 -1.19 0.20
C HIS A 327 18.28 -1.72 -0.77
N GLU A 328 17.30 -0.88 -1.10
CA GLU A 328 16.54 -1.10 -2.32
C GLU A 328 17.55 -0.95 -3.47
N ALA A 329 17.69 -1.99 -4.27
CA ALA A 329 18.38 -1.87 -5.54
C ALA A 329 17.59 -0.88 -6.40
N SER A 330 18.22 0.22 -6.74
CA SER A 330 17.71 1.20 -7.70
C SER A 330 17.63 0.61 -9.09
#